data_dc99efb73fbe7a01c009c61525c64421
#
_entry.id   dc99efb73fbe7a01c009c61525c64421
#
_cell.length_a   1.000
_cell.length_b   1.000
_cell.length_c   1.000
_cell.angle_alpha   90.00
_cell.angle_beta   90.00
_cell.angle_gamma   90.00
#
_symmetry.space_group_name_H-M   'P 1'
#
loop_
_entity.id
_entity.type
_entity.pdbx_description
1 polymer ?
#
loop_
_entity_poly.entity_id
_entity_poly.type
_entity_poly.pdbx_seq_one_letter_code
_entity_poly.pdbx_strand_id
1 'polypeptide(L)'
;MSEFRKIVERILDEGDKKIFNKNGPHYNSSKDEEGIFELLKKKYPNAVQNYTDDRFVSPITHRHFQLDFYDPDSDTGFNYNKHIRHGRRKFDKNDPNCLKDIKWLESKAKPDSLYEKILHTWRDVDPIKREVAKQSGLKYIEWFNIDEFLKWYNNPELTYEEYKTAPESMQYDSDEYFKQKERHRDVYGNDTDYLGA
;
A
#
# COMPACT_ATOMS: atom_id res chain seq x y z
N MET A 1 -22.67 -15.03 10.39
CA MET A 1 -21.67 -14.05 9.90
C MET A 1 -20.43 -14.20 10.74
N SER A 2 -19.25 -14.41 10.15
CA SER A 2 -18.03 -14.55 10.93
C SER A 2 -17.70 -13.21 11.60
N GLU A 3 -17.10 -13.23 12.78
CA GLU A 3 -16.62 -12.03 13.52
C GLU A 3 -15.77 -11.13 12.62
N PHE A 4 -15.00 -11.76 11.75
CA PHE A 4 -14.20 -11.19 10.70
C PHE A 4 -15.01 -10.29 9.73
N ARG A 5 -16.13 -10.77 9.19
CA ARG A 5 -16.97 -9.98 8.29
C ARG A 5 -17.55 -8.75 8.99
N LYS A 6 -17.85 -8.86 10.28
CA LYS A 6 -18.30 -7.72 11.10
C LYS A 6 -17.23 -6.66 11.28
N ILE A 7 -15.95 -7.07 11.44
CA ILE A 7 -14.83 -6.12 11.54
C ILE A 7 -14.64 -5.39 10.21
N VAL A 8 -14.65 -6.11 9.09
CA VAL A 8 -14.51 -5.51 7.75
C VAL A 8 -15.71 -4.58 7.45
N GLU A 9 -16.94 -5.01 7.72
CA GLU A 9 -18.15 -4.19 7.55
C GLU A 9 -18.09 -2.92 8.43
N ARG A 10 -17.64 -3.04 9.70
CA ARG A 10 -17.42 -1.89 10.58
C ARG A 10 -16.38 -0.91 10.03
N ILE A 11 -15.25 -1.41 9.51
CA ILE A 11 -14.20 -0.60 8.90
C ILE A 11 -14.72 0.13 7.66
N LEU A 12 -15.58 -0.51 6.87
CA LEU A 12 -16.16 0.07 5.66
C LEU A 12 -17.32 1.05 5.94
N ASP A 13 -18.12 0.79 7.02
CA ASP A 13 -19.29 1.60 7.38
C ASP A 13 -18.98 2.85 8.23
N GLU A 14 -17.89 2.83 9.00
CA GLU A 14 -17.49 3.98 9.80
C GLU A 14 -16.84 5.05 8.92
N GLY A 15 -17.63 5.74 8.08
CA GLY A 15 -17.19 6.86 7.24
C GLY A 15 -16.32 7.89 7.97
N ASP A 16 -15.28 8.37 7.32
CA ASP A 16 -14.37 9.52 7.55
C ASP A 16 -14.29 10.24 8.90
N LYS A 17 -14.08 9.53 9.99
CA LYS A 17 -13.65 10.15 11.25
C LYS A 17 -12.11 10.12 11.32
N LYS A 18 -11.49 11.29 11.11
CA LYS A 18 -10.07 11.51 11.42
C LYS A 18 -9.83 11.24 12.91
N ILE A 19 -9.15 10.16 13.22
CA ILE A 19 -8.66 9.93 14.58
C ILE A 19 -7.34 10.69 14.71
N PHE A 20 -7.37 11.83 15.39
CA PHE A 20 -6.16 12.55 15.78
C PHE A 20 -5.56 11.86 17.00
N ASN A 21 -4.45 11.17 16.81
CA ASN A 21 -3.64 10.72 17.93
C ASN A 21 -2.92 11.93 18.55
N LYS A 22 -3.21 12.23 19.82
CA LYS A 22 -2.72 13.43 20.54
C LYS A 22 -1.22 13.44 20.86
N ASN A 23 -0.45 12.38 20.62
CA ASN A 23 0.89 12.20 21.20
C ASN A 23 1.98 11.69 20.22
N GLY A 24 1.93 11.99 18.93
CA GLY A 24 3.00 11.56 18.02
C GLY A 24 3.00 12.29 16.68
N PRO A 25 4.07 12.16 15.87
CA PRO A 25 4.06 12.68 14.52
C PRO A 25 2.88 12.07 13.76
N HIS A 26 2.16 12.90 13.02
CA HIS A 26 0.93 12.53 12.32
C HIS A 26 1.24 11.55 11.18
N TYR A 27 1.21 10.26 11.46
CA TYR A 27 1.13 9.25 10.42
C TYR A 27 -0.34 9.08 10.04
N ASN A 28 -0.66 9.37 8.78
CA ASN A 28 -1.99 9.14 8.22
C ASN A 28 -2.15 7.63 7.98
N SER A 29 -2.44 6.86 9.02
CA SER A 29 -2.94 5.51 8.81
C SER A 29 -4.32 5.61 8.19
N SER A 30 -4.54 4.90 7.09
CA SER A 30 -5.89 4.75 6.55
C SER A 30 -6.72 3.88 7.49
N LYS A 31 -8.04 3.99 7.46
CA LYS A 31 -8.92 3.12 8.26
C LYS A 31 -8.70 1.64 7.96
N ASP A 32 -8.38 1.32 6.70
CA ASP A 32 -8.03 -0.03 6.32
C ASP A 32 -6.78 -0.51 7.06
N GLU A 33 -5.76 0.36 7.20
CA GLU A 33 -4.52 0.03 7.94
C GLU A 33 -4.79 -0.22 9.43
N GLU A 34 -5.68 0.55 10.06
CA GLU A 34 -6.07 0.32 11.45
C GLU A 34 -6.75 -1.05 11.60
N GLY A 35 -7.68 -1.37 10.72
CA GLY A 35 -8.35 -2.67 10.74
C GLY A 35 -7.43 -3.85 10.41
N ILE A 36 -6.49 -3.67 9.47
CA ILE A 36 -5.44 -4.64 9.18
C ILE A 36 -4.59 -4.85 10.43
N PHE A 37 -4.19 -3.79 11.11
CA PHE A 37 -3.38 -3.87 12.31
C PHE A 37 -4.10 -4.60 13.46
N GLU A 38 -5.38 -4.30 13.71
CA GLU A 38 -6.19 -5.02 14.69
C GLU A 38 -6.22 -6.53 14.41
N LEU A 39 -6.35 -6.92 13.15
CA LEU A 39 -6.32 -8.32 12.74
C LEU A 39 -4.92 -8.94 12.86
N LEU A 40 -3.88 -8.22 12.43
CA LEU A 40 -2.50 -8.66 12.57
C LEU A 40 -2.13 -8.88 14.04
N LYS A 41 -2.54 -8.00 14.97
CA LYS A 41 -2.30 -8.14 16.41
C LYS A 41 -2.91 -9.42 17.01
N LYS A 42 -3.98 -9.95 16.44
CA LYS A 42 -4.54 -11.23 16.88
C LYS A 42 -3.63 -12.41 16.54
N LYS A 43 -2.88 -12.33 15.45
CA LYS A 43 -1.97 -13.37 14.96
C LYS A 43 -0.51 -13.12 15.38
N TYR A 44 -0.13 -11.87 15.48
CA TYR A 44 1.20 -11.36 15.82
C TYR A 44 1.07 -10.34 16.97
N PRO A 45 0.95 -10.81 18.23
CA PRO A 45 0.65 -9.93 19.38
C PRO A 45 1.67 -8.82 19.61
N ASN A 46 2.92 -9.05 19.23
CA ASN A 46 4.02 -8.09 19.38
C ASN A 46 4.24 -7.20 18.14
N ALA A 47 3.40 -7.32 17.11
CA ALA A 47 3.50 -6.47 15.92
C ALA A 47 3.38 -4.98 16.29
N VAL A 48 4.17 -4.14 15.61
CA VAL A 48 4.21 -2.68 15.76
C VAL A 48 3.89 -2.01 14.42
N GLN A 49 3.41 -0.76 14.48
CA GLN A 49 3.14 0.06 13.28
C GLN A 49 4.28 1.03 12.99
N ASN A 50 4.40 1.45 11.73
CA ASN A 50 5.30 2.51 11.29
C ASN A 50 6.76 2.25 11.70
N TYR A 51 7.24 1.04 11.42
CA TYR A 51 8.56 0.58 11.83
C TYR A 51 9.62 0.88 10.77
N THR A 52 10.82 1.22 11.22
CA THR A 52 12.02 1.31 10.37
C THR A 52 13.08 0.34 10.88
N ASP A 53 13.74 -0.36 9.97
CA ASP A 53 14.79 -1.34 10.25
C ASP A 53 16.11 -0.88 9.63
N ASP A 54 17.20 -0.96 10.37
CA ASP A 54 18.54 -0.55 9.90
C ASP A 54 19.04 -1.40 8.72
N ARG A 55 18.49 -2.59 8.54
CA ARG A 55 18.75 -3.46 7.39
C ARG A 55 17.95 -3.07 6.15
N PHE A 56 16.89 -2.26 6.32
CA PHE A 56 15.92 -1.93 5.28
C PHE A 56 16.13 -0.50 4.77
N VAL A 57 17.29 -0.29 4.15
CA VAL A 57 17.78 1.03 3.72
C VAL A 57 17.91 1.08 2.20
N SER A 58 17.45 2.17 1.60
CA SER A 58 17.61 2.41 0.16
C SER A 58 19.10 2.51 -0.21
N PRO A 59 19.59 1.70 -1.13
CA PRO A 59 20.98 1.80 -1.60
C PRO A 59 21.25 3.06 -2.44
N ILE A 60 20.19 3.76 -2.86
CA ILE A 60 20.28 4.96 -3.70
C ILE A 60 20.24 6.22 -2.84
N THR A 61 19.27 6.32 -1.92
CA THR A 61 19.05 7.54 -1.13
C THR A 61 19.64 7.47 0.27
N HIS A 62 20.09 6.29 0.70
CA HIS A 62 20.58 6.00 2.06
C HIS A 62 19.55 6.31 3.17
N ARG A 63 18.26 6.36 2.82
CA ARG A 63 17.17 6.53 3.77
C ARG A 63 16.53 5.19 4.07
N HIS A 64 16.07 5.03 5.31
CA HIS A 64 15.27 3.86 5.70
C HIS A 64 13.97 3.81 4.89
N PHE A 65 13.64 2.62 4.43
CA PHE A 65 12.28 2.33 4.02
C PHE A 65 11.41 2.11 5.26
N GLN A 66 10.18 2.55 5.20
CA GLN A 66 9.21 2.33 6.25
C GLN A 66 8.42 1.05 5.98
N LEU A 67 8.16 0.30 7.04
CA LEU A 67 7.19 -0.79 7.08
C LEU A 67 5.92 -0.27 7.75
N ASP A 68 4.76 -0.54 7.15
CA ASP A 68 3.49 -0.15 7.77
C ASP A 68 3.27 -0.95 9.05
N PHE A 69 3.70 -2.23 9.04
CA PHE A 69 3.68 -3.10 10.22
C PHE A 69 4.94 -3.97 10.26
N TYR A 70 5.35 -4.35 11.47
CA TYR A 70 6.48 -5.26 11.68
C TYR A 70 6.21 -6.17 12.88
N ASP A 71 6.44 -7.46 12.70
CA ASP A 71 6.41 -8.43 13.79
C ASP A 71 7.84 -8.87 14.14
N PRO A 72 8.33 -8.51 15.35
CA PRO A 72 9.69 -8.87 15.77
C PRO A 72 9.88 -10.36 16.03
N ASP A 73 8.82 -11.07 16.39
CA ASP A 73 8.92 -12.49 16.76
C ASP A 73 9.19 -13.37 15.53
N SER A 74 8.60 -13.01 14.38
CA SER A 74 8.80 -13.74 13.11
C SER A 74 9.73 -13.04 12.12
N ASP A 75 10.30 -11.89 12.51
CA ASP A 75 11.10 -11.01 11.64
C ASP A 75 10.39 -10.71 10.32
N THR A 76 9.12 -10.35 10.41
CA THR A 76 8.27 -10.13 9.24
C THR A 76 7.83 -8.68 9.13
N GLY A 77 8.18 -8.06 8.02
CA GLY A 77 7.71 -6.73 7.62
C GLY A 77 6.51 -6.82 6.68
N PHE A 78 5.55 -5.92 6.87
CA PHE A 78 4.32 -5.87 6.07
C PHE A 78 4.08 -4.47 5.54
N ASN A 79 3.65 -4.38 4.27
CA ASN A 79 3.22 -3.12 3.67
C ASN A 79 1.84 -3.26 3.00
N TYR A 80 1.01 -2.26 3.25
CA TYR A 80 -0.30 -2.12 2.61
C TYR A 80 -0.27 -1.06 1.52
N ASN A 81 0.08 -1.46 0.32
CA ASN A 81 0.34 -0.61 -0.84
C ASN A 81 -0.95 -0.25 -1.61
N LYS A 82 -2.02 0.14 -0.90
CA LYS A 82 -3.33 0.49 -1.49
C LYS A 82 -3.27 1.69 -2.42
N HIS A 83 -2.37 2.64 -2.12
CA HIS A 83 -2.31 3.89 -2.87
C HIS A 83 -1.90 3.64 -4.33
N ILE A 84 -2.55 4.36 -5.26
CA ILE A 84 -2.31 4.21 -6.71
C ILE A 84 -0.83 4.38 -7.12
N ARG A 85 -0.02 5.10 -6.33
CA ARG A 85 1.43 5.23 -6.57
C ARG A 85 2.16 3.88 -6.61
N HIS A 86 1.63 2.85 -5.95
CA HIS A 86 2.17 1.49 -5.95
C HIS A 86 1.61 0.61 -7.08
N GLY A 87 0.93 1.21 -8.07
CA GLY A 87 0.42 0.51 -9.23
C GLY A 87 -0.67 -0.53 -8.96
N ARG A 88 -1.18 -0.61 -7.71
CA ARG A 88 -2.18 -1.56 -7.23
C ARG A 88 -1.83 -3.03 -7.43
N ARG A 89 -0.58 -3.32 -7.77
CA ARG A 89 -0.01 -4.66 -7.93
C ARG A 89 1.52 -4.58 -7.95
N LYS A 90 2.19 -5.71 -7.76
CA LYS A 90 3.64 -5.79 -7.96
C LYS A 90 4.00 -5.41 -9.38
N PHE A 91 5.02 -4.57 -9.53
CA PHE A 91 5.64 -4.37 -10.83
C PHE A 91 6.49 -5.58 -11.20
N ASP A 92 6.25 -6.13 -12.38
CA ASP A 92 7.07 -7.14 -13.03
C ASP A 92 7.42 -6.67 -14.44
N LYS A 93 8.71 -6.49 -14.69
CA LYS A 93 9.23 -6.09 -16.01
C LYS A 93 8.98 -7.12 -17.14
N ASN A 94 8.62 -8.35 -16.78
CA ASN A 94 8.33 -9.43 -17.73
C ASN A 94 6.82 -9.60 -17.96
N ASP A 95 5.96 -8.94 -17.16
CA ASP A 95 4.52 -8.97 -17.36
C ASP A 95 4.11 -7.99 -18.46
N PRO A 96 3.52 -8.47 -19.58
CA PRO A 96 3.04 -7.61 -20.67
C PRO A 96 2.04 -6.54 -20.20
N ASN A 97 1.23 -6.81 -19.18
CA ASN A 97 0.28 -5.84 -18.65
C ASN A 97 1.01 -4.72 -17.89
N CYS A 98 2.04 -5.05 -17.12
CA CYS A 98 2.88 -4.03 -16.49
C CYS A 98 3.57 -3.15 -17.56
N LEU A 99 4.11 -3.75 -18.60
CA LEU A 99 4.75 -2.99 -19.69
C LEU A 99 3.76 -2.10 -20.45
N LYS A 100 2.53 -2.56 -20.66
CA LYS A 100 1.46 -1.75 -21.27
C LYS A 100 1.12 -0.55 -20.39
N ASP A 101 0.95 -0.76 -19.10
CA ASP A 101 0.64 0.31 -18.15
C ASP A 101 1.79 1.32 -18.05
N ILE A 102 3.05 0.88 -18.03
CA ILE A 102 4.22 1.77 -18.07
C ILE A 102 4.18 2.69 -19.30
N LYS A 103 3.99 2.14 -20.48
CA LYS A 103 3.90 2.94 -21.72
C LYS A 103 2.78 3.98 -21.66
N TRP A 104 1.63 3.60 -21.10
CA TRP A 104 0.52 4.51 -20.94
C TRP A 104 0.86 5.62 -19.91
N LEU A 105 1.42 5.27 -18.74
CA LEU A 105 1.85 6.24 -17.73
C LEU A 105 2.89 7.21 -18.29
N GLU A 106 3.90 6.71 -19.00
CA GLU A 106 4.94 7.54 -19.65
C GLU A 106 4.36 8.52 -20.65
N SER A 107 3.31 8.12 -21.39
CA SER A 107 2.62 9.03 -22.32
C SER A 107 1.88 10.19 -21.63
N LYS A 108 1.59 10.08 -20.35
CA LYS A 108 0.87 11.05 -19.52
C LYS A 108 1.78 11.81 -18.55
N ALA A 109 2.97 11.28 -18.28
CA ALA A 109 3.88 11.83 -17.29
C ALA A 109 4.35 13.23 -17.69
N LYS A 110 4.29 14.14 -16.73
CA LYS A 110 4.87 15.48 -16.77
C LYS A 110 5.60 15.69 -15.44
N PRO A 111 6.57 16.62 -15.37
CA PRO A 111 7.23 16.94 -14.10
C PRO A 111 6.21 17.17 -12.98
N ASP A 112 6.46 16.57 -11.81
CA ASP A 112 5.63 16.63 -10.60
C ASP A 112 4.20 16.08 -10.73
N SER A 113 3.86 15.48 -11.87
CA SER A 113 2.54 14.86 -12.06
C SER A 113 2.37 13.58 -11.23
N LEU A 114 1.11 13.22 -10.97
CA LEU A 114 0.81 11.93 -10.34
C LEU A 114 1.33 10.74 -11.17
N TYR A 115 1.28 10.83 -12.49
CA TYR A 115 1.78 9.78 -13.39
C TYR A 115 3.29 9.55 -13.23
N GLU A 116 4.07 10.62 -13.11
CA GLU A 116 5.50 10.53 -12.83
C GLU A 116 5.74 9.90 -11.44
N LYS A 117 4.98 10.31 -10.43
CA LYS A 117 5.07 9.77 -9.07
C LYS A 117 4.71 8.27 -9.01
N ILE A 118 3.73 7.83 -9.82
CA ILE A 118 3.40 6.39 -9.97
C ILE A 118 4.60 5.66 -10.61
N LEU A 119 5.12 6.15 -11.71
CA LEU A 119 6.28 5.54 -12.37
C LEU A 119 7.45 5.41 -11.41
N HIS A 120 7.81 6.51 -10.73
CA HIS A 120 8.90 6.50 -9.75
C HIS A 120 8.67 5.49 -8.62
N THR A 121 7.49 5.48 -8.02
CA THR A 121 7.23 4.58 -6.88
C THR A 121 7.11 3.13 -7.35
N TRP A 122 6.19 2.85 -8.26
CA TRP A 122 5.82 1.49 -8.64
C TRP A 122 6.91 0.75 -9.43
N ARG A 123 7.50 1.45 -10.44
CA ARG A 123 8.51 0.86 -11.32
C ARG A 123 9.91 0.86 -10.71
N ASP A 124 10.28 1.95 -10.00
CA ASP A 124 11.67 2.19 -9.62
C ASP A 124 11.90 1.88 -8.13
N VAL A 125 11.05 2.36 -7.20
CA VAL A 125 11.28 2.25 -5.76
C VAL A 125 10.82 0.90 -5.19
N ASP A 126 9.59 0.45 -5.51
CA ASP A 126 9.04 -0.77 -4.92
C ASP A 126 9.83 -2.04 -5.25
N PRO A 127 10.38 -2.23 -6.47
CA PRO A 127 11.28 -3.34 -6.75
C PRO A 127 12.55 -3.31 -5.91
N ILE A 128 13.11 -2.11 -5.65
CA ILE A 128 14.30 -1.94 -4.80
C ILE A 128 13.97 -2.33 -3.36
N LYS A 129 12.81 -1.91 -2.81
CA LYS A 129 12.35 -2.32 -1.48
C LYS A 129 12.34 -3.84 -1.34
N ARG A 130 11.75 -4.54 -2.31
CA ARG A 130 11.66 -6.02 -2.32
C ARG A 130 13.04 -6.67 -2.36
N GLU A 131 13.93 -6.15 -3.19
CA GLU A 131 15.30 -6.69 -3.30
C GLU A 131 16.10 -6.45 -2.02
N VAL A 132 16.01 -5.27 -1.42
CA VAL A 132 16.64 -4.97 -0.13
C VAL A 132 16.11 -5.88 0.97
N ALA A 133 14.80 -6.06 1.06
CA ALA A 133 14.20 -6.99 2.03
C ALA A 133 14.75 -8.41 1.86
N LYS A 134 14.82 -8.90 0.62
CA LYS A 134 15.37 -10.22 0.30
C LYS A 134 16.84 -10.34 0.71
N GLN A 135 17.66 -9.34 0.38
CA GLN A 135 19.10 -9.35 0.70
C GLN A 135 19.37 -9.24 2.20
N SER A 136 18.53 -8.53 2.94
CA SER A 136 18.63 -8.39 4.39
C SER A 136 18.08 -9.58 5.18
N GLY A 137 17.46 -10.55 4.50
CA GLY A 137 16.80 -11.69 5.15
C GLY A 137 15.48 -11.36 5.82
N LEU A 138 14.96 -10.13 5.65
CA LEU A 138 13.65 -9.73 6.17
C LEU A 138 12.54 -10.45 5.40
N LYS A 139 11.69 -11.20 6.09
CA LYS A 139 10.45 -11.71 5.49
C LYS A 139 9.55 -10.52 5.17
N TYR A 140 9.30 -10.26 3.87
CA TYR A 140 8.57 -9.08 3.42
C TYR A 140 7.29 -9.47 2.69
N ILE A 141 6.15 -9.00 3.20
CA ILE A 141 4.82 -9.28 2.69
C ILE A 141 4.14 -7.96 2.34
N GLU A 142 3.49 -7.91 1.18
CA GLU A 142 2.80 -6.72 0.71
C GLU A 142 1.44 -7.08 0.11
N TRP A 143 0.47 -6.21 0.36
CA TRP A 143 -0.88 -6.31 -0.20
C TRP A 143 -1.24 -4.98 -0.87
N PHE A 144 -1.97 -5.04 -1.97
CA PHE A 144 -2.39 -3.86 -2.74
C PHE A 144 -3.88 -3.52 -2.54
N ASN A 145 -4.62 -4.39 -1.89
CA ASN A 145 -6.02 -4.19 -1.51
C ASN A 145 -6.39 -5.10 -0.35
N ILE A 146 -7.60 -4.88 0.19
CA ILE A 146 -8.08 -5.62 1.36
C ILE A 146 -8.33 -7.10 1.05
N ASP A 147 -8.76 -7.45 -0.17
CA ASP A 147 -9.03 -8.83 -0.55
C ASP A 147 -7.75 -9.68 -0.58
N GLU A 148 -6.64 -9.10 -1.03
CA GLU A 148 -5.31 -9.73 -0.96
C GLU A 148 -4.88 -9.99 0.48
N PHE A 149 -5.02 -8.97 1.34
CA PHE A 149 -4.76 -9.14 2.77
C PHE A 149 -5.62 -10.26 3.35
N LEU A 150 -6.91 -10.31 3.07
CA LEU A 150 -7.84 -11.28 3.61
C LEU A 150 -7.54 -12.71 3.17
N LYS A 151 -7.22 -12.89 1.88
CA LYS A 151 -6.79 -14.20 1.37
C LYS A 151 -5.54 -14.69 2.10
N TRP A 152 -4.51 -13.82 2.17
CA TRP A 152 -3.28 -14.14 2.87
C TRP A 152 -3.51 -14.36 4.37
N TYR A 153 -4.28 -13.52 5.05
CA TYR A 153 -4.55 -13.64 6.49
C TYR A 153 -5.19 -14.97 6.86
N ASN A 154 -6.09 -15.48 6.03
CA ASN A 154 -6.71 -16.80 6.23
C ASN A 154 -5.75 -17.96 5.94
N ASN A 155 -4.78 -17.78 5.06
CA ASN A 155 -3.75 -18.77 4.76
C ASN A 155 -2.39 -18.08 4.49
N PRO A 156 -1.57 -17.83 5.54
CA PRO A 156 -0.30 -17.10 5.43
C PRO A 156 0.80 -17.81 4.65
N GLU A 157 0.59 -19.08 4.29
CA GLU A 157 1.53 -19.84 3.46
C GLU A 157 1.38 -19.54 1.97
N LEU A 158 0.29 -18.83 1.57
CA LEU A 158 0.09 -18.45 0.19
C LEU A 158 1.20 -17.50 -0.29
N THR A 159 1.70 -17.77 -1.48
CA THR A 159 2.58 -16.85 -2.21
C THR A 159 1.80 -15.65 -2.76
N TYR A 160 2.51 -14.59 -3.14
CA TYR A 160 1.85 -13.44 -3.79
C TYR A 160 1.00 -13.83 -5.00
N GLU A 161 1.50 -14.74 -5.83
CA GLU A 161 0.79 -15.21 -7.03
C GLU A 161 -0.56 -15.89 -6.70
N GLU A 162 -0.66 -16.51 -5.52
CA GLU A 162 -1.86 -17.22 -5.09
C GLU A 162 -2.90 -16.27 -4.46
N TYR A 163 -2.46 -15.24 -3.72
CA TYR A 163 -3.40 -14.32 -3.09
C TYR A 163 -3.68 -13.04 -3.88
N LYS A 164 -2.87 -12.69 -4.89
CA LYS A 164 -3.06 -11.46 -5.67
C LYS A 164 -4.45 -11.37 -6.30
N THR A 165 -4.94 -10.14 -6.39
CA THR A 165 -6.18 -9.76 -7.06
C THR A 165 -5.94 -8.55 -7.96
N ALA A 166 -4.82 -8.61 -8.71
CA ALA A 166 -4.37 -7.48 -9.51
C ALA A 166 -5.45 -7.01 -10.51
N PRO A 167 -5.66 -5.70 -10.66
CA PRO A 167 -6.55 -5.16 -11.67
C PRO A 167 -6.04 -5.48 -13.08
N GLU A 168 -6.96 -5.57 -14.03
CA GLU A 168 -6.60 -5.83 -15.43
C GLU A 168 -5.78 -4.70 -16.06
N SER A 169 -6.01 -3.44 -15.64
CA SER A 169 -5.35 -2.26 -16.16
C SER A 169 -5.31 -1.13 -15.15
N MET A 170 -4.14 -0.50 -15.01
CA MET A 170 -3.99 0.74 -14.26
C MET A 170 -4.66 1.94 -14.90
N GLN A 171 -4.83 1.93 -16.22
CA GLN A 171 -5.51 3.00 -16.93
C GLN A 171 -6.93 3.19 -16.43
N TYR A 172 -7.68 2.11 -16.27
CA TYR A 172 -9.05 2.16 -15.75
C TYR A 172 -9.09 2.71 -14.32
N ASP A 173 -8.23 2.20 -13.45
CA ASP A 173 -8.15 2.64 -12.05
C ASP A 173 -7.74 4.11 -11.91
N SER A 174 -6.83 4.58 -12.77
CA SER A 174 -6.42 5.98 -12.78
C SER A 174 -7.53 6.91 -13.24
N ASP A 175 -8.26 6.53 -14.28
CA ASP A 175 -9.39 7.32 -14.78
C ASP A 175 -10.50 7.43 -13.73
N GLU A 176 -10.81 6.34 -13.00
CA GLU A 176 -11.77 6.37 -11.91
C GLU A 176 -11.28 7.22 -10.72
N TYR A 177 -10.01 7.12 -10.35
CA TYR A 177 -9.39 7.96 -9.33
C TYR A 177 -9.52 9.45 -9.66
N PHE A 178 -9.22 9.86 -10.90
CA PHE A 178 -9.35 11.25 -11.32
C PHE A 178 -10.79 11.73 -11.35
N LYS A 179 -11.72 10.89 -11.81
CA LYS A 179 -13.16 11.21 -11.77
C LYS A 179 -13.67 11.40 -10.33
N GLN A 180 -13.19 10.59 -9.39
CA GLN A 180 -13.53 10.75 -7.98
C GLN A 180 -12.94 12.03 -7.40
N LYS A 181 -11.69 12.35 -7.75
CA LYS A 181 -11.03 13.60 -7.31
C LYS A 181 -11.72 14.85 -7.89
N GLU A 182 -12.13 14.82 -9.14
CA GLU A 182 -12.90 15.91 -9.75
C GLU A 182 -14.25 16.09 -9.07
N ARG A 183 -15.01 15.02 -8.84
CA ARG A 183 -16.28 15.07 -8.09
C ARG A 183 -16.12 15.64 -6.68
N HIS A 184 -15.03 15.30 -5.99
CA HIS A 184 -14.74 15.84 -4.66
C HIS A 184 -14.43 17.34 -4.70
N ARG A 185 -13.67 17.80 -5.70
CA ARG A 185 -13.38 19.22 -5.91
C ARG A 185 -14.64 20.03 -6.19
N ASP A 186 -15.53 19.51 -7.02
CA ASP A 186 -16.79 20.17 -7.38
C ASP A 186 -17.76 20.31 -6.19
N VAL A 187 -17.71 19.35 -5.25
CA VAL A 187 -18.58 19.32 -4.07
C VAL A 187 -18.05 20.18 -2.92
N TYR A 188 -16.71 20.25 -2.73
CA TYR A 188 -16.09 20.85 -1.54
C TYR A 188 -15.20 22.06 -1.82
N GLY A 189 -15.04 22.48 -3.07
CA GLY A 189 -14.48 23.79 -3.47
C GLY A 189 -13.02 24.07 -3.14
N ASN A 190 -12.26 23.14 -2.54
CA ASN A 190 -10.85 23.35 -2.24
C ASN A 190 -10.06 22.03 -2.29
N ASP A 191 -8.95 22.10 -3.02
CA ASP A 191 -7.86 21.12 -3.05
C ASP A 191 -7.10 21.17 -1.71
N THR A 192 -7.69 20.65 -0.64
CA THR A 192 -6.90 20.34 0.54
C THR A 192 -6.24 19.01 0.28
N ASP A 193 -4.94 19.09 0.04
CA ASP A 193 -4.01 18.02 -0.23
C ASP A 193 -4.28 16.73 0.56
N TYR A 194 -5.00 15.80 -0.04
CA TYR A 194 -4.98 14.39 0.35
C TYR A 194 -3.75 13.67 -0.24
N LEU A 195 -2.72 14.44 -0.53
CA LEU A 195 -1.40 13.96 -0.87
C LEU A 195 -0.51 14.18 0.36
N GLY A 196 -0.77 13.41 1.41
CA GLY A 196 0.21 13.24 2.47
C GLY A 196 1.53 12.83 1.85
N ALA A 197 2.55 13.61 2.16
CA ALA A 197 3.92 13.46 1.72
C ALA A 197 4.49 12.08 2.05
#